data_0d2167b67340f52d3433a25e83283f49
#
_entry.id   0d2167b67340f52d3433a25e83283f49
#
_cell.length_a   1.000
_cell.length_b   1.000
_cell.length_c   1.000
_cell.angle_alpha   90.00
_cell.angle_beta   90.00
_cell.angle_gamma   90.00
#
_symmetry.space_group_name_H-M   'P 1'
#
loop_
_entity.id
_entity.type
_entity.pdbx_description
1 polymer ?
#
loop_
_entity_poly.entity_id
_entity_poly.type
_entity_poly.pdbx_seq_one_letter_code
_entity_poly.pdbx_strand_id
1 'polypeptide(L)'
;MIIVRSEDVTSPTALTGGTGQLWQSIQFDGGDVRASTIFFSPGARTFWHMHEQGQVLRVVAGSGFVCTRSGAPRLISTGDVVWTPPDEEHWHGAAPESFFVHAAITLGTAERTGDVTDDDYDAARAALG
;
A
#
# COMPACT_ATOMS: atom_id res chain seq x y z
N MET A 1 4.17 1.87 -27.34
CA MET A 1 3.15 2.49 -26.46
C MET A 1 2.06 1.46 -26.19
N ILE A 2 1.65 1.31 -24.93
CA ILE A 2 0.58 0.39 -24.52
C ILE A 2 -0.51 1.22 -23.85
N ILE A 3 -1.75 0.99 -24.24
CA ILE A 3 -2.92 1.63 -23.61
C ILE A 3 -3.77 0.49 -23.06
N VAL A 4 -4.00 0.52 -21.75
CA VAL A 4 -4.92 -0.39 -21.07
C VAL A 4 -6.23 0.35 -20.82
N ARG A 5 -7.33 -0.19 -21.31
CA ARG A 5 -8.66 0.41 -21.12
C ARG A 5 -9.25 -0.08 -19.80
N SER A 6 -10.00 0.78 -19.14
CA SER A 6 -10.63 0.44 -17.85
C SER A 6 -11.55 -0.78 -17.94
N GLU A 7 -12.22 -0.97 -19.05
CA GLU A 7 -13.10 -2.11 -19.30
C GLU A 7 -12.36 -3.46 -19.41
N ASP A 8 -11.05 -3.44 -19.67
CA ASP A 8 -10.22 -4.64 -19.78
C ASP A 8 -9.53 -5.00 -18.47
N VAL A 9 -9.69 -4.17 -17.43
CA VAL A 9 -9.14 -4.44 -16.11
C VAL A 9 -10.05 -5.39 -15.36
N THR A 10 -9.46 -6.48 -14.84
CA THR A 10 -10.22 -7.46 -14.07
C THR A 10 -10.71 -6.89 -12.74
N SER A 11 -11.78 -7.47 -12.21
CA SER A 11 -12.26 -7.13 -10.86
C SER A 11 -11.16 -7.36 -9.82
N PRO A 12 -11.14 -6.59 -8.72
CA PRO A 12 -10.18 -6.79 -7.65
C PRO A 12 -10.22 -8.22 -7.11
N THR A 13 -9.04 -8.78 -6.82
CA THR A 13 -8.88 -10.08 -6.18
C THR A 13 -8.31 -9.90 -4.78
N ALA A 14 -8.69 -10.82 -3.88
CA ALA A 14 -8.20 -10.77 -2.51
C ALA A 14 -6.67 -10.93 -2.47
N LEU A 15 -6.02 -10.07 -1.70
CA LEU A 15 -4.60 -10.20 -1.38
C LEU A 15 -4.43 -11.01 -0.12
N THR A 16 -3.41 -11.87 -0.12
CA THR A 16 -3.01 -12.69 1.03
C THR A 16 -1.70 -12.18 1.63
N GLY A 17 -1.47 -12.50 2.90
CA GLY A 17 -0.23 -12.19 3.60
C GLY A 17 -0.26 -10.92 4.42
N GLY A 18 -1.21 -10.02 4.20
CA GLY A 18 -1.48 -8.88 5.09
C GLY A 18 -2.45 -9.26 6.22
N THR A 19 -2.86 -8.28 7.00
CA THR A 19 -3.86 -8.42 8.06
C THR A 19 -5.11 -7.67 7.69
N GLY A 20 -6.27 -8.26 7.97
CA GLY A 20 -7.55 -7.72 7.56
C GLY A 20 -7.86 -8.02 6.09
N GLN A 21 -8.80 -7.29 5.52
CA GLN A 21 -9.24 -7.53 4.15
C GLN A 21 -8.60 -6.53 3.20
N LEU A 22 -7.87 -7.08 2.23
CA LEU A 22 -7.20 -6.33 1.17
C LEU A 22 -7.57 -6.92 -0.17
N TRP A 23 -7.74 -6.05 -1.17
CA TRP A 23 -7.97 -6.47 -2.57
C TRP A 23 -7.04 -5.69 -3.48
N GLN A 24 -6.67 -6.32 -4.59
CA GLN A 24 -5.83 -5.71 -5.60
C GLN A 24 -6.47 -5.80 -6.97
N SER A 25 -6.41 -4.70 -7.70
CA SER A 25 -6.70 -4.64 -9.13
C SER A 25 -5.43 -4.23 -9.85
N ILE A 26 -4.94 -5.06 -10.76
CA ILE A 26 -3.73 -4.76 -11.54
C ILE A 26 -4.16 -4.18 -12.88
N GLN A 27 -3.80 -2.92 -13.13
CA GLN A 27 -4.08 -2.23 -14.39
C GLN A 27 -3.05 -2.57 -15.46
N PHE A 28 -1.77 -2.68 -15.06
CA PHE A 28 -0.67 -2.98 -15.97
C PHE A 28 0.44 -3.70 -15.22
N ASP A 29 1.01 -4.73 -15.84
CA ASP A 29 2.19 -5.40 -15.34
C ASP A 29 3.20 -5.53 -16.49
N GLY A 30 4.24 -4.72 -16.43
CA GLY A 30 5.32 -4.68 -17.43
C GLY A 30 6.58 -5.39 -16.96
N GLY A 31 6.53 -6.15 -15.86
CA GLY A 31 7.69 -6.79 -15.25
C GLY A 31 8.41 -5.83 -14.30
N ASP A 32 9.13 -4.84 -14.85
CA ASP A 32 9.86 -3.87 -14.04
C ASP A 32 8.97 -2.74 -13.48
N VAL A 33 7.79 -2.55 -14.06
CA VAL A 33 6.82 -1.53 -13.67
C VAL A 33 5.45 -2.19 -13.54
N ARG A 34 4.79 -1.96 -12.42
CA ARG A 34 3.41 -2.41 -12.21
C ARG A 34 2.55 -1.23 -11.77
N ALA A 35 1.41 -1.04 -12.43
CA ALA A 35 0.37 -0.11 -11.99
C ALA A 35 -0.79 -0.92 -11.40
N SER A 36 -1.15 -0.61 -10.17
CA SER A 36 -2.22 -1.33 -9.47
C SER A 36 -3.00 -0.40 -8.55
N THR A 37 -4.14 -0.88 -8.09
CA THR A 37 -4.94 -0.23 -7.06
C THR A 37 -5.15 -1.22 -5.93
N ILE A 38 -4.90 -0.80 -4.70
CA ILE A 38 -5.08 -1.63 -3.51
C ILE A 38 -6.21 -1.03 -2.68
N PHE A 39 -7.11 -1.91 -2.24
CA PHE A 39 -8.28 -1.57 -1.43
C PHE A 39 -8.12 -2.20 -0.06
N PHE A 40 -8.29 -1.41 0.99
CA PHE A 40 -8.14 -1.84 2.38
C PHE A 40 -9.45 -1.60 3.12
N SER A 41 -9.94 -2.61 3.82
CA SER A 41 -10.97 -2.40 4.84
C SER A 41 -10.39 -1.65 6.04
N PRO A 42 -11.24 -0.99 6.88
CA PRO A 42 -10.73 -0.31 8.08
C PRO A 42 -9.82 -1.21 8.93
N GLY A 43 -8.67 -0.70 9.31
CA GLY A 43 -7.68 -1.43 10.10
C GLY A 43 -6.84 -2.46 9.35
N ALA A 44 -7.13 -2.72 8.09
CA ALA A 44 -6.34 -3.64 7.27
C ALA A 44 -4.97 -3.04 6.93
N ARG A 45 -3.97 -3.88 6.81
CA ARG A 45 -2.59 -3.47 6.53
C ARG A 45 -1.80 -4.52 5.78
N THR A 46 -0.79 -4.05 5.06
CA THR A 46 0.18 -4.93 4.42
C THR A 46 1.11 -5.55 5.47
N PHE A 47 2.02 -6.40 5.03
CA PHE A 47 3.19 -6.82 5.77
C PHE A 47 4.32 -5.78 5.62
N TRP A 48 5.39 -5.92 6.41
CA TRP A 48 6.64 -5.20 6.17
C TRP A 48 7.23 -5.67 4.84
N HIS A 49 7.61 -4.71 3.99
CA HIS A 49 8.17 -5.02 2.67
C HIS A 49 9.01 -3.86 2.14
N MET A 50 9.73 -4.13 1.07
CA MET A 50 10.51 -3.14 0.34
C MET A 50 10.40 -3.39 -1.16
N HIS A 51 10.70 -2.38 -1.95
CA HIS A 51 10.69 -2.46 -3.41
C HIS A 51 12.08 -2.16 -3.94
N GLU A 52 12.57 -2.99 -4.84
CA GLU A 52 13.92 -2.91 -5.38
C GLU A 52 14.25 -1.53 -5.97
N GLN A 53 13.31 -0.90 -6.65
CA GLN A 53 13.52 0.41 -7.28
C GLN A 53 12.54 1.48 -6.78
N GLY A 54 11.82 1.20 -5.71
CA GLY A 54 10.91 2.13 -5.08
C GLY A 54 9.46 1.99 -5.51
N GLN A 55 8.61 2.84 -4.92
CA GLN A 55 7.18 2.82 -5.16
C GLN A 55 6.60 4.22 -5.02
N VAL A 56 5.70 4.58 -5.93
CA VAL A 56 4.86 5.76 -5.80
C VAL A 56 3.46 5.31 -5.39
N LEU A 57 2.94 5.88 -4.31
CA LEU A 57 1.55 5.73 -3.91
C LEU A 57 0.81 7.04 -4.10
N ARG A 58 -0.42 6.96 -4.55
CA ARG A 58 -1.35 8.08 -4.55
C ARG A 58 -2.65 7.65 -3.89
N VAL A 59 -3.06 8.36 -2.85
CA VAL A 59 -4.30 8.05 -2.16
C VAL A 59 -5.49 8.48 -3.02
N VAL A 60 -6.34 7.52 -3.33
CA VAL A 60 -7.53 7.73 -4.16
C VAL A 60 -8.74 8.05 -3.30
N ALA A 61 -8.88 7.36 -2.16
CA ALA A 61 -10.03 7.55 -1.27
C ALA A 61 -9.69 7.09 0.15
N GLY A 62 -10.31 7.73 1.12
CA GLY A 62 -10.16 7.39 2.52
C GLY A 62 -8.85 7.90 3.13
N SER A 63 -8.46 7.31 4.25
CA SER A 63 -7.23 7.64 4.96
C SER A 63 -6.52 6.39 5.48
N GLY A 64 -5.21 6.50 5.59
CA GLY A 64 -4.37 5.40 6.03
C GLY A 64 -3.04 5.86 6.58
N PHE A 65 -2.18 4.89 6.87
CA PHE A 65 -0.84 5.10 7.42
C PHE A 65 0.23 4.62 6.46
N VAL A 66 1.36 5.30 6.50
CA VAL A 66 2.64 4.78 5.97
C VAL A 66 3.65 4.82 7.11
N CYS A 67 4.37 3.73 7.29
CA CYS A 67 5.34 3.55 8.37
C CYS A 67 6.63 2.97 7.82
N THR A 68 7.76 3.55 8.22
CA THR A 68 9.10 3.01 7.96
C THR A 68 9.70 2.50 9.27
N ARG A 69 10.74 1.66 9.20
CA ARG A 69 11.41 1.15 10.41
C ARG A 69 12.03 2.25 11.25
N SER A 70 12.58 3.26 10.58
CA SER A 70 13.35 4.32 11.23
C SER A 70 12.58 5.61 11.45
N GLY A 71 11.41 5.76 10.85
CA GLY A 71 10.62 6.98 10.88
C GLY A 71 9.35 6.86 11.74
N ALA A 72 8.79 8.02 12.06
CA ALA A 72 7.48 8.07 12.67
C ALA A 72 6.40 7.69 11.66
N PRO A 73 5.31 7.05 12.09
CA PRO A 73 4.17 6.81 11.23
C PRO A 73 3.57 8.12 10.74
N ARG A 74 3.04 8.11 9.53
CA ARG A 74 2.38 9.28 8.95
C ARG A 74 0.98 8.93 8.48
N LEU A 75 0.05 9.78 8.82
CA LEU A 75 -1.31 9.72 8.28
C LEU A 75 -1.32 10.33 6.87
N ILE A 76 -1.93 9.64 5.94
CA ILE A 76 -2.13 10.09 4.57
C ILE A 76 -3.61 10.00 4.21
N SER A 77 -4.05 10.89 3.34
CA SER A 77 -5.46 10.99 2.93
C SER A 77 -5.59 11.31 1.45
N THR A 78 -6.82 11.30 0.97
CA THR A 78 -7.13 11.50 -0.45
C THR A 78 -6.34 12.64 -1.10
N GLY A 79 -5.66 12.32 -2.17
CA GLY A 79 -4.84 13.26 -2.95
C GLY A 79 -3.35 13.26 -2.58
N ASP A 80 -2.98 12.73 -1.41
CA ASP A 80 -1.58 12.65 -1.01
C ASP A 80 -0.80 11.69 -1.90
N VAL A 81 0.47 12.02 -2.14
CA VAL A 81 1.41 11.19 -2.88
C VAL A 81 2.59 10.85 -1.98
N VAL A 82 2.95 9.58 -1.97
CA VAL A 82 4.10 9.08 -1.20
C VAL A 82 5.12 8.51 -2.16
N TRP A 83 6.37 8.95 -2.02
CA TRP A 83 7.50 8.31 -2.66
C TRP A 83 8.28 7.50 -1.62
N THR A 84 8.34 6.19 -1.84
CA THR A 84 9.16 5.28 -1.04
C THR A 84 10.39 4.91 -1.86
N PRO A 85 11.61 5.32 -1.44
CA PRO A 85 12.82 5.06 -2.22
C PRO A 85 13.17 3.56 -2.27
N PRO A 86 14.10 3.17 -3.17
CA PRO A 86 14.58 1.79 -3.25
C PRO A 86 15.00 1.23 -1.89
N ASP A 87 14.59 0.00 -1.62
CA ASP A 87 14.97 -0.79 -0.45
C ASP A 87 14.57 -0.20 0.91
N GLU A 88 13.71 0.80 0.94
CA GLU A 88 13.15 1.31 2.19
C GLU A 88 12.07 0.37 2.71
N GLU A 89 12.33 -0.26 3.85
CA GLU A 89 11.39 -1.16 4.50
C GLU A 89 10.25 -0.37 5.13
N HIS A 90 9.04 -0.73 4.73
CA HIS A 90 7.83 0.00 5.12
C HIS A 90 6.59 -0.90 5.12
N TRP A 91 5.50 -0.37 5.66
CA TRP A 91 4.16 -0.90 5.47
C TRP A 91 3.17 0.24 5.31
N HIS A 92 2.02 -0.07 4.74
CA HIS A 92 0.89 0.85 4.67
C HIS A 92 -0.40 0.11 4.99
N GLY A 93 -1.38 0.85 5.49
CA GLY A 93 -2.65 0.29 5.91
C GLY A 93 -3.70 1.35 6.14
N ALA A 94 -4.94 0.91 6.27
CA ALA A 94 -6.09 1.76 6.55
C ALA A 94 -6.07 2.30 7.97
N ALA A 95 -6.57 3.51 8.16
CA ALA A 95 -6.89 4.02 9.48
C ALA A 95 -7.98 3.15 10.15
N PRO A 96 -8.11 3.16 11.49
CA PRO A 96 -9.02 2.25 12.19
C PRO A 96 -10.49 2.40 11.80
N GLU A 97 -10.91 3.60 11.42
CA GLU A 97 -12.31 3.92 11.15
C GLU A 97 -12.55 4.34 9.70
N SER A 98 -11.59 4.07 8.80
CA SER A 98 -11.69 4.45 7.40
C SER A 98 -11.29 3.30 6.50
N PHE A 99 -12.03 3.11 5.41
CA PHE A 99 -11.47 2.38 4.28
C PHE A 99 -10.32 3.20 3.68
N PHE A 100 -9.47 2.54 2.91
CA PHE A 100 -8.31 3.18 2.30
C PHE A 100 -8.08 2.58 0.92
N VAL A 101 -7.97 3.45 -0.08
CA VAL A 101 -7.70 3.04 -1.46
C VAL A 101 -6.54 3.85 -1.98
N HIS A 102 -5.50 3.19 -2.46
CA HIS A 102 -4.40 3.88 -3.12
C HIS A 102 -4.07 3.25 -4.48
N ALA A 103 -3.69 4.12 -5.41
CA ALA A 103 -3.02 3.70 -6.63
C ALA A 103 -1.53 3.52 -6.34
N ALA A 104 -0.91 2.54 -6.98
CA ALA A 104 0.51 2.25 -6.80
C ALA A 104 1.21 2.10 -8.15
N ILE A 105 2.35 2.74 -8.28
CA ILE A 105 3.33 2.46 -9.32
C ILE A 105 4.53 1.83 -8.62
N THR A 106 4.70 0.53 -8.83
CA THR A 106 5.74 -0.27 -8.17
C THR A 106 6.85 -0.57 -9.18
N LEU A 107 8.09 -0.33 -8.77
CA LEU A 107 9.27 -0.44 -9.61
C LEU A 107 10.18 -1.57 -9.11
N GLY A 108 10.51 -2.49 -10.02
CA GLY A 108 11.30 -3.67 -9.68
C GLY A 108 10.52 -4.70 -8.88
N THR A 109 11.24 -5.64 -8.27
CA THR A 109 10.66 -6.70 -7.45
C THR A 109 10.37 -6.22 -6.04
N ALA A 110 9.36 -6.80 -5.40
CA ALA A 110 9.04 -6.57 -3.99
C ALA A 110 9.60 -7.71 -3.12
N GLU A 111 10.06 -7.38 -1.93
CA GLU A 111 10.52 -8.34 -0.93
C GLU A 111 9.73 -8.16 0.36
N ARG A 112 9.10 -9.25 0.82
CA ARG A 112 8.44 -9.28 2.12
C ARG A 112 9.48 -9.52 3.21
N THR A 113 9.44 -8.70 4.28
CA THR A 113 10.45 -8.77 5.34
C THR A 113 9.90 -9.18 6.70
N GLY A 114 8.58 -9.20 6.87
CA GLY A 114 7.95 -9.65 8.11
C GLY A 114 6.48 -9.27 8.20
N ASP A 115 5.82 -9.78 9.22
CA ASP A 115 4.44 -9.42 9.51
C ASP A 115 4.38 -8.10 10.27
N VAL A 116 3.36 -7.28 9.97
CA VAL A 116 3.00 -6.14 10.80
C VAL A 116 2.09 -6.66 11.91
N THR A 117 2.58 -6.64 13.14
CA THR A 117 1.83 -7.14 14.28
C THR A 117 0.71 -6.17 14.70
N ASP A 118 -0.22 -6.66 15.52
CA ASP A 118 -1.21 -5.78 16.12
C ASP A 118 -0.54 -4.69 16.98
N ASP A 119 0.55 -5.03 17.67
CA ASP A 119 1.33 -4.05 18.44
C ASP A 119 1.96 -2.98 17.55
N ASP A 120 2.50 -3.34 16.38
CA ASP A 120 3.03 -2.38 15.42
C ASP A 120 1.93 -1.41 14.95
N TYR A 121 0.76 -1.95 14.63
CA TYR A 121 -0.36 -1.14 14.19
C TYR A 121 -0.88 -0.23 15.30
N ASP A 122 -1.04 -0.75 16.52
CA ASP A 122 -1.50 0.02 17.67
C ASP A 122 -0.52 1.13 18.04
N ALA A 123 0.79 0.86 17.95
CA ALA A 123 1.81 1.88 18.17
C ALA A 123 1.74 3.00 17.13
N ALA A 124 1.51 2.66 15.86
CA ALA A 124 1.33 3.65 14.80
C ALA A 124 0.10 4.53 15.04
N ARG A 125 -1.01 3.90 15.40
CA ARG A 125 -2.25 4.60 15.74
C ARG A 125 -2.07 5.55 16.94
N ALA A 126 -1.44 5.08 18.00
CA ALA A 126 -1.20 5.87 19.21
C ALA A 126 -0.26 7.06 18.95
N ALA A 127 0.73 6.90 18.09
CA ALA A 127 1.68 7.97 17.73
C ALA A 127 1.01 9.12 16.95
N LEU A 128 -0.10 8.86 16.31
CA LEU A 128 -0.86 9.87 15.55
C LEU A 128 -1.97 10.53 16.39
N GLY A 129 -2.13 10.10 17.60
CA GLY A 129 -3.14 10.64 18.51
C GLY A 129 -4.50 10.04 18.27
#